data_84c90cfa11ce28835d9fe648f6149641
#
_entry.id   84c90cfa11ce28835d9fe648f6149641
#
_cell.length_a   1.000
_cell.length_b   1.000
_cell.length_c   1.000
_cell.angle_alpha   90.00
_cell.angle_beta   90.00
_cell.angle_gamma   90.00
#
_symmetry.space_group_name_H-M   'P 1'
#
loop_
_entity.id
_entity.type
_entity.pdbx_description
1 polymer ?
#
loop_
_entity_poly.entity_id
_entity_poly.type
_entity_poly.pdbx_seq_one_letter_code
_entity_poly.pdbx_strand_id
1 'polypeptide(L)'
;MKKFFTDNRAFILILLGMVFFRTAVADWSPVPSGSMEPTIWPGDVLLINKTLLGPNVPFTEGRLAQYQQPARGDIVTLTPPGKTDTYVKRVVGLPGDRIRMRGMQLVINDEPVPLRLTDKGESTGFLRATEQLGEHSHEIQLDLRLGMREIDEELTVPADSYFVMGDFRNNSEDSRFFGFVNKDRLIGKVTRIAVSVAAERKWLSAPMQKLD
;
A
#
# COMPACT_ATOMS: atom_id res chain seq x y z
N MET A 1 -7.42 -41.51 -18.55
CA MET A 1 -6.92 -40.47 -17.62
C MET A 1 -5.39 -40.51 -17.49
N LYS A 2 -4.74 -41.65 -17.17
CA LYS A 2 -3.27 -41.70 -17.00
C LYS A 2 -2.48 -41.20 -18.21
N LYS A 3 -2.89 -41.56 -19.44
CA LYS A 3 -2.20 -41.14 -20.67
C LYS A 3 -2.28 -39.62 -20.90
N PHE A 4 -3.43 -38.97 -20.59
CA PHE A 4 -3.58 -37.52 -20.66
C PHE A 4 -2.58 -36.79 -19.75
N PHE A 5 -2.41 -37.25 -18.50
CA PHE A 5 -1.45 -36.64 -17.56
C PHE A 5 0.00 -36.87 -17.96
N THR A 6 0.33 -38.04 -18.54
CA THR A 6 1.70 -38.30 -19.00
C THR A 6 2.06 -37.47 -20.23
N ASP A 7 1.15 -37.37 -21.19
CA ASP A 7 1.38 -36.65 -22.44
C ASP A 7 1.43 -35.12 -22.23
N ASN A 8 0.71 -34.61 -21.21
CA ASN A 8 0.65 -33.17 -20.89
C ASN A 8 1.41 -32.76 -19.62
N ARG A 9 2.30 -33.65 -19.10
CA ARG A 9 3.00 -33.39 -17.83
C ARG A 9 3.76 -32.06 -17.79
N ALA A 10 4.45 -31.70 -18.88
CA ALA A 10 5.19 -30.45 -18.96
C ALA A 10 4.27 -29.23 -18.87
N PHE A 11 3.15 -29.25 -19.59
CA PHE A 11 2.14 -28.19 -19.55
C PHE A 11 1.53 -28.06 -18.14
N ILE A 12 1.19 -29.18 -17.52
CA ILE A 12 0.64 -29.20 -16.15
C ILE A 12 1.65 -28.64 -15.14
N LEU A 13 2.93 -29.02 -15.24
CA LEU A 13 3.99 -28.49 -14.36
C LEU A 13 4.20 -26.99 -14.56
N ILE A 14 4.17 -26.50 -15.81
CA ILE A 14 4.26 -25.06 -16.10
C ILE A 14 3.06 -24.32 -15.47
N LEU A 15 1.84 -24.83 -15.65
CA LEU A 15 0.64 -24.23 -15.08
C LEU A 15 0.69 -24.19 -13.55
N LEU A 16 1.06 -25.29 -12.91
CA LEU A 16 1.24 -25.35 -11.46
C LEU A 16 2.34 -24.39 -10.99
N GLY A 17 3.45 -24.30 -11.73
CA GLY A 17 4.53 -23.35 -11.47
C GLY A 17 4.06 -21.89 -11.55
N MET A 18 3.26 -21.55 -12.56
CA MET A 18 2.66 -20.21 -12.70
C MET A 18 1.69 -19.89 -11.55
N VAL A 19 0.83 -20.84 -11.19
CA VAL A 19 -0.08 -20.67 -10.04
C VAL A 19 0.70 -20.47 -8.75
N PHE A 20 1.70 -21.31 -8.51
CA PHE A 20 2.58 -21.18 -7.35
C PHE A 20 3.30 -19.82 -7.33
N PHE A 21 3.89 -19.42 -8.46
CA PHE A 21 4.60 -18.14 -8.57
C PHE A 21 3.68 -16.97 -8.23
N ARG A 22 2.48 -16.93 -8.81
CA ARG A 22 1.50 -15.87 -8.56
C ARG A 22 0.99 -15.86 -7.12
N THR A 23 0.80 -17.01 -6.51
CA THR A 23 0.28 -17.10 -5.12
C THR A 23 1.34 -16.80 -4.08
N ALA A 24 2.57 -17.26 -4.26
CA ALA A 24 3.60 -17.23 -3.23
C ALA A 24 4.69 -16.17 -3.44
N VAL A 25 4.98 -15.76 -4.68
CA VAL A 25 6.16 -14.95 -5.00
C VAL A 25 5.80 -13.52 -5.38
N ALA A 26 5.02 -13.36 -6.43
CA ALA A 26 4.68 -12.04 -6.96
C ALA A 26 3.26 -12.01 -7.53
N ASP A 27 2.64 -10.85 -7.46
CA ASP A 27 1.31 -10.64 -8.02
C ASP A 27 1.27 -9.32 -8.78
N TRP A 28 0.30 -9.19 -9.66
CA TRP A 28 -0.08 -7.93 -10.28
C TRP A 28 -1.55 -7.65 -9.97
N SER A 29 -1.84 -6.43 -9.55
CA SER A 29 -3.19 -6.03 -9.15
C SER A 29 -3.55 -4.69 -9.78
N PRO A 30 -4.70 -4.62 -10.48
CA PRO A 30 -5.23 -3.34 -10.91
C PRO A 30 -5.75 -2.56 -9.69
N VAL A 31 -5.59 -1.25 -9.72
CA VAL A 31 -6.03 -0.33 -8.67
C VAL A 31 -7.44 0.16 -8.97
N PRO A 32 -8.44 -0.14 -8.15
CA PRO A 32 -9.82 0.25 -8.41
C PRO A 32 -10.19 1.65 -7.89
N SER A 33 -9.40 2.23 -6.99
CA SER A 33 -9.77 3.47 -6.28
C SER A 33 -8.64 4.49 -6.22
N GLY A 34 -8.99 5.78 -6.05
CA GLY A 34 -8.06 6.89 -5.97
C GLY A 34 -7.46 7.13 -4.57
N SER A 35 -7.62 6.23 -3.61
CA SER A 35 -7.18 6.47 -2.22
C SER A 35 -5.68 6.67 -2.04
N MET A 36 -4.87 6.35 -3.06
CA MET A 36 -3.42 6.52 -3.08
C MET A 36 -2.96 7.63 -4.05
N GLU A 37 -3.89 8.42 -4.60
CA GLU A 37 -3.51 9.62 -5.36
C GLU A 37 -2.77 10.63 -4.48
N PRO A 38 -1.78 11.31 -5.03
CA PRO A 38 -1.34 11.34 -6.42
C PRO A 38 -0.29 10.27 -6.76
N THR A 39 0.11 9.42 -5.80
CA THR A 39 1.16 8.42 -6.00
C THR A 39 0.73 7.29 -6.93
N ILE A 40 -0.48 6.76 -6.73
CA ILE A 40 -1.06 5.66 -7.51
C ILE A 40 -2.47 6.06 -7.92
N TRP A 41 -2.81 5.86 -9.19
CA TRP A 41 -4.10 6.26 -9.77
C TRP A 41 -5.00 5.06 -10.06
N PRO A 42 -6.32 5.24 -10.06
CA PRO A 42 -7.24 4.21 -10.52
C PRO A 42 -6.88 3.73 -11.93
N GLY A 43 -6.85 2.40 -12.13
CA GLY A 43 -6.45 1.77 -13.38
C GLY A 43 -4.96 1.47 -13.50
N ASP A 44 -4.11 2.00 -12.61
CA ASP A 44 -2.71 1.55 -12.53
C ASP A 44 -2.64 0.06 -12.22
N VAL A 45 -1.63 -0.63 -12.77
CA VAL A 45 -1.34 -2.03 -12.45
C VAL A 45 -0.07 -2.09 -11.62
N LEU A 46 -0.19 -2.61 -10.41
CA LEU A 46 0.90 -2.69 -9.44
C LEU A 46 1.61 -4.04 -9.52
N LEU A 47 2.93 -4.01 -9.35
CA LEU A 47 3.72 -5.21 -9.07
C LEU A 47 3.93 -5.34 -7.56
N ILE A 48 3.45 -6.46 -7.02
CA ILE A 48 3.45 -6.78 -5.60
C ILE A 48 4.44 -7.90 -5.35
N ASN A 49 5.43 -7.65 -4.52
CA ASN A 49 6.36 -8.68 -4.07
C ASN A 49 5.87 -9.25 -2.74
N LYS A 50 5.44 -10.51 -2.75
CA LYS A 50 4.94 -11.21 -1.57
C LYS A 50 6.08 -11.81 -0.74
N THR A 51 7.22 -12.09 -1.35
CA THR A 51 8.35 -12.75 -0.66
C THR A 51 9.07 -11.82 0.32
N LEU A 52 9.01 -10.49 0.11
CA LEU A 52 9.64 -9.53 1.01
C LEU A 52 9.05 -9.59 2.43
N LEU A 53 7.76 -9.86 2.54
CA LEU A 53 7.08 -10.02 3.82
C LEU A 53 7.06 -11.48 4.33
N GLY A 54 7.65 -12.40 3.58
CA GLY A 54 7.63 -13.84 3.81
C GLY A 54 6.63 -14.57 2.91
N PRO A 55 6.98 -15.78 2.42
CA PRO A 55 6.12 -16.53 1.53
C PRO A 55 4.84 -16.95 2.24
N ASN A 56 3.71 -16.63 1.62
CA ASN A 56 2.41 -17.10 2.08
C ASN A 56 2.29 -18.61 1.81
N VAL A 57 1.66 -19.31 2.73
CA VAL A 57 1.21 -20.67 2.47
C VAL A 57 0.05 -20.58 1.48
N PRO A 58 0.14 -21.21 0.29
CA PRO A 58 -0.94 -21.17 -0.68
C PRO A 58 -2.27 -21.58 -0.05
N PHE A 59 -3.33 -20.82 -0.35
CA PHE A 59 -4.70 -21.05 0.13
C PHE A 59 -4.92 -20.90 1.64
N THR A 60 -4.00 -20.25 2.37
CA THR A 60 -4.15 -19.94 3.79
C THR A 60 -3.77 -18.48 4.07
N GLU A 61 -4.13 -17.95 5.24
CA GLU A 61 -3.67 -16.64 5.72
C GLU A 61 -2.30 -16.71 6.43
N GLY A 62 -1.70 -17.91 6.51
CA GLY A 62 -0.43 -18.16 7.19
C GLY A 62 0.79 -17.90 6.31
N ARG A 63 1.92 -17.58 6.95
CA ARG A 63 3.24 -17.44 6.32
C ARG A 63 4.20 -18.50 6.82
N LEU A 64 5.05 -19.00 5.91
CA LEU A 64 6.11 -19.97 6.25
C LEU A 64 7.23 -19.32 7.07
N ALA A 65 7.53 -18.05 6.78
CA ALA A 65 8.54 -17.27 7.50
C ALA A 65 8.30 -15.77 7.24
N GLN A 66 8.78 -14.91 8.14
CA GLN A 66 8.80 -13.47 7.94
C GLN A 66 10.25 -13.05 7.68
N TYR A 67 10.55 -12.55 6.48
CA TYR A 67 11.91 -12.19 6.10
C TYR A 67 12.21 -10.71 6.36
N GLN A 68 11.27 -9.83 6.07
CA GLN A 68 11.41 -8.40 6.28
C GLN A 68 10.16 -7.84 6.94
N GLN A 69 10.34 -6.83 7.76
CA GLN A 69 9.25 -6.02 8.23
C GLN A 69 9.06 -4.84 7.28
N PRO A 70 7.82 -4.42 7.00
CA PRO A 70 7.59 -3.18 6.27
C PRO A 70 8.27 -2.01 6.97
N ALA A 71 8.96 -1.19 6.21
CA ALA A 71 9.53 0.06 6.68
C ALA A 71 8.47 1.18 6.63
N ARG A 72 8.71 2.24 7.38
CA ARG A 72 7.91 3.47 7.28
C ARG A 72 8.07 4.05 5.88
N GLY A 73 6.96 4.43 5.25
CA GLY A 73 6.92 4.90 3.87
C GLY A 73 6.63 3.81 2.83
N ASP A 74 6.80 2.53 3.16
CA ASP A 74 6.49 1.43 2.23
C ASP A 74 5.02 1.42 1.83
N ILE A 75 4.75 1.17 0.56
CA ILE A 75 3.39 0.90 0.08
C ILE A 75 3.15 -0.60 0.14
N VAL A 76 2.08 -0.99 0.81
CA VAL A 76 1.72 -2.40 1.02
C VAL A 76 0.31 -2.69 0.54
N THR A 77 0.09 -3.92 0.12
CA THR A 77 -1.24 -4.49 -0.05
C THR A 77 -1.63 -5.24 1.22
N LEU A 78 -2.87 -5.12 1.62
CA LEU A 78 -3.38 -5.66 2.87
C LEU A 78 -4.87 -5.98 2.80
N THR A 79 -5.33 -6.83 3.72
CA THR A 79 -6.77 -7.03 3.98
C THR A 79 -7.13 -6.31 5.28
N PRO A 80 -7.97 -5.26 5.26
CA PRO A 80 -8.35 -4.54 6.48
C PRO A 80 -9.07 -5.42 7.49
N PRO A 81 -9.03 -5.10 8.79
CA PRO A 81 -9.84 -5.79 9.80
C PRO A 81 -11.32 -5.79 9.43
N GLY A 82 -11.96 -6.97 9.53
CA GLY A 82 -13.38 -7.13 9.24
C GLY A 82 -13.79 -7.08 7.76
N LYS A 83 -12.81 -7.02 6.84
CA LYS A 83 -13.05 -7.00 5.39
C LYS A 83 -12.37 -8.17 4.69
N THR A 84 -12.79 -8.42 3.45
CA THR A 84 -12.22 -9.45 2.56
C THR A 84 -11.49 -8.84 1.36
N ASP A 85 -11.75 -7.57 1.07
CA ASP A 85 -11.17 -6.88 -0.07
C ASP A 85 -9.71 -6.50 0.19
N THR A 86 -8.91 -6.48 -0.88
CA THR A 86 -7.51 -6.05 -0.82
C THR A 86 -7.43 -4.54 -0.97
N TYR A 87 -6.75 -3.89 -0.02
CA TYR A 87 -6.45 -2.46 -0.02
C TYR A 87 -4.97 -2.21 -0.32
N VAL A 88 -4.69 -1.06 -0.90
CA VAL A 88 -3.33 -0.53 -1.08
C VAL A 88 -3.20 0.69 -0.19
N LYS A 89 -2.20 0.70 0.70
CA LYS A 89 -1.96 1.81 1.65
C LYS A 89 -0.48 1.98 1.91
N ARG A 90 -0.10 3.14 2.42
CA ARG A 90 1.26 3.45 2.88
C ARG A 90 1.40 3.17 4.37
N VAL A 91 2.50 2.53 4.74
CA VAL A 91 2.88 2.31 6.14
C VAL A 91 3.36 3.64 6.73
N VAL A 92 2.63 4.13 7.73
CA VAL A 92 2.93 5.38 8.43
C VAL A 92 3.46 5.10 9.83
N GLY A 93 2.84 4.20 10.58
CA GLY A 93 3.25 3.81 11.92
C GLY A 93 3.75 2.39 11.98
N LEU A 94 4.87 2.19 12.67
CA LEU A 94 5.48 0.90 12.97
C LEU A 94 5.09 0.44 14.37
N PRO A 95 5.25 -0.86 14.71
CA PRO A 95 5.00 -1.37 16.06
C PRO A 95 5.70 -0.52 17.13
N GLY A 96 4.94 -0.08 18.14
CA GLY A 96 5.42 0.76 19.25
C GLY A 96 5.38 2.27 18.98
N ASP A 97 5.12 2.74 17.77
CA ASP A 97 5.00 4.17 17.49
C ASP A 97 3.77 4.79 18.16
N ARG A 98 3.93 6.03 18.61
CA ARG A 98 2.83 6.89 19.08
C ARG A 98 2.47 7.85 17.96
N ILE A 99 1.20 7.87 17.59
CA ILE A 99 0.69 8.62 16.45
C ILE A 99 -0.39 9.58 16.89
N ARG A 100 -0.27 10.83 16.46
CA ARG A 100 -1.30 11.88 16.53
C ARG A 100 -1.41 12.56 15.17
N MET A 101 -2.56 13.16 14.89
CA MET A 101 -2.76 13.89 13.65
C MET A 101 -3.74 15.05 13.87
N ARG A 102 -3.30 16.26 13.57
CA ARG A 102 -4.10 17.48 13.62
C ARG A 102 -4.12 18.13 12.24
N GLY A 103 -5.29 18.18 11.62
CA GLY A 103 -5.39 18.54 10.23
C GLY A 103 -4.47 17.68 9.38
N MET A 104 -3.61 18.28 8.56
CA MET A 104 -2.62 17.56 7.76
C MET A 104 -1.37 17.16 8.54
N GLN A 105 -1.13 17.75 9.70
CA GLN A 105 0.11 17.53 10.44
C GLN A 105 0.07 16.20 11.17
N LEU A 106 0.86 15.26 10.68
CA LEU A 106 1.13 13.99 11.35
C LEU A 106 2.26 14.19 12.38
N VAL A 107 2.12 13.59 13.56
CA VAL A 107 3.13 13.58 14.62
C VAL A 107 3.39 12.13 15.00
N ILE A 108 4.65 11.71 14.96
CA ILE A 108 5.08 10.35 15.29
C ILE A 108 6.15 10.44 16.38
N ASN A 109 5.91 9.78 17.53
CA ASN A 109 6.82 9.77 18.68
C ASN A 109 7.19 11.20 19.16
N ASP A 110 6.17 12.07 19.23
CA ASP A 110 6.24 13.48 19.59
C ASP A 110 6.97 14.39 18.57
N GLU A 111 7.44 13.83 17.46
CA GLU A 111 8.10 14.60 16.40
C GLU A 111 7.10 14.87 15.25
N PRO A 112 6.90 16.14 14.87
CA PRO A 112 6.09 16.46 13.70
C PRO A 112 6.77 15.97 12.43
N VAL A 113 6.03 15.24 11.62
CA VAL A 113 6.51 14.77 10.30
C VAL A 113 6.67 15.98 9.40
N PRO A 114 7.86 16.19 8.78
CA PRO A 114 8.07 17.32 7.90
C PRO A 114 7.09 17.33 6.73
N LEU A 115 6.40 18.46 6.55
CA LEU A 115 5.37 18.65 5.55
C LEU A 115 5.61 19.97 4.80
N ARG A 116 5.69 19.90 3.48
CA ARG A 116 5.88 21.06 2.61
C ARG A 116 4.75 21.18 1.60
N LEU A 117 3.98 22.24 1.67
CA LEU A 117 2.93 22.53 0.69
C LEU A 117 3.54 22.76 -0.70
N THR A 118 3.01 22.06 -1.70
CA THR A 118 3.43 22.16 -3.12
C THR A 118 2.36 22.82 -3.98
N ASP A 119 1.07 22.63 -3.64
CA ASP A 119 -0.08 23.31 -4.28
C ASP A 119 -1.12 23.65 -3.20
N LYS A 120 -1.59 24.89 -3.19
CA LYS A 120 -2.62 25.35 -2.25
C LYS A 120 -4.05 25.07 -2.71
N GLY A 121 -4.20 24.50 -3.90
CA GLY A 121 -5.50 24.11 -4.45
C GLY A 121 -6.37 25.23 -4.97
N GLU A 122 -5.84 26.44 -5.14
CA GLU A 122 -6.61 27.62 -5.57
C GLU A 122 -7.27 27.41 -6.95
N SER A 123 -6.62 26.68 -7.85
CA SER A 123 -7.12 26.40 -9.19
C SER A 123 -7.74 25.01 -9.35
N THR A 124 -7.31 24.04 -8.56
CA THR A 124 -7.67 22.62 -8.72
C THR A 124 -8.70 22.13 -7.71
N GLY A 125 -8.84 22.82 -6.57
CA GLY A 125 -9.61 22.35 -5.41
C GLY A 125 -8.92 21.24 -4.61
N PHE A 126 -7.68 20.87 -5.00
CA PHE A 126 -6.87 19.86 -4.32
C PHE A 126 -5.61 20.49 -3.73
N LEU A 127 -5.49 20.49 -2.42
CA LEU A 127 -4.27 20.88 -1.76
C LEU A 127 -3.28 19.72 -1.84
N ARG A 128 -2.04 20.02 -2.28
CA ARG A 128 -0.95 19.02 -2.34
C ARG A 128 0.20 19.42 -1.45
N ALA A 129 0.85 18.42 -0.88
CA ALA A 129 2.03 18.60 -0.05
C ALA A 129 2.99 17.42 -0.22
N THR A 130 4.28 17.70 -0.03
CA THR A 130 5.28 16.66 0.13
C THR A 130 5.45 16.37 1.61
N GLU A 131 5.33 15.11 1.98
CA GLU A 131 5.51 14.58 3.33
C GLU A 131 6.77 13.72 3.40
N GLN A 132 7.56 13.87 4.49
CA GLN A 132 8.79 13.12 4.68
C GLN A 132 8.61 12.08 5.79
N LEU A 133 8.43 10.82 5.42
CA LEU A 133 8.32 9.68 6.36
C LEU A 133 9.66 8.96 6.49
N GLY A 134 10.47 9.35 7.49
CA GLY A 134 11.83 8.85 7.63
C GLY A 134 12.68 9.26 6.43
N GLU A 135 13.26 8.32 5.71
CA GLU A 135 14.04 8.57 4.50
C GLU A 135 13.19 8.71 3.23
N HIS A 136 11.91 8.36 3.30
CA HIS A 136 11.00 8.40 2.15
C HIS A 136 10.26 9.72 2.06
N SER A 137 10.35 10.35 0.89
CA SER A 137 9.59 11.54 0.54
C SER A 137 8.50 11.18 -0.46
N HIS A 138 7.26 11.59 -0.22
CA HIS A 138 6.14 11.33 -1.11
C HIS A 138 5.14 12.48 -1.12
N GLU A 139 4.35 12.53 -2.16
CA GLU A 139 3.26 13.50 -2.26
C GLU A 139 1.98 12.98 -1.61
N ILE A 140 1.28 13.88 -0.95
CA ILE A 140 -0.07 13.66 -0.43
C ILE A 140 -1.01 14.71 -1.00
N GLN A 141 -2.30 14.38 -1.09
CA GLN A 141 -3.32 15.35 -1.49
C GLN A 141 -4.57 15.32 -0.60
N LEU A 142 -5.27 16.45 -0.59
CA LEU A 142 -6.57 16.60 0.05
C LEU A 142 -7.52 17.31 -0.91
N ASP A 143 -8.76 16.88 -0.95
CA ASP A 143 -9.86 17.63 -1.56
C ASP A 143 -10.37 18.67 -0.56
N LEU A 144 -10.25 19.95 -0.88
CA LEU A 144 -10.66 21.05 -0.01
C LEU A 144 -12.18 21.08 0.29
N ARG A 145 -12.96 20.32 -0.49
CA ARG A 145 -14.42 20.19 -0.30
C ARG A 145 -14.81 19.13 0.71
N LEU A 146 -13.89 18.24 1.06
CA LEU A 146 -14.12 17.12 1.98
C LEU A 146 -13.56 17.46 3.36
N GLY A 147 -14.24 16.96 4.39
CA GLY A 147 -13.72 16.99 5.76
C GLY A 147 -12.51 16.06 5.92
N MET A 148 -11.77 16.25 6.99
CA MET A 148 -10.64 15.41 7.36
C MET A 148 -10.89 14.76 8.72
N ARG A 149 -10.57 13.47 8.83
CA ARG A 149 -10.58 12.78 10.11
C ARG A 149 -9.27 13.05 10.84
N GLU A 150 -9.38 13.62 12.00
CA GLU A 150 -8.27 13.88 12.92
C GLU A 150 -8.05 12.70 13.89
N ILE A 151 -6.90 12.67 14.51
CA ILE A 151 -6.54 11.74 15.59
C ILE A 151 -6.13 12.62 16.76
N ASP A 152 -7.12 13.01 17.56
CA ASP A 152 -6.92 13.93 18.70
C ASP A 152 -6.20 13.23 19.86
N GLU A 153 -6.57 11.96 20.10
CA GLU A 153 -5.94 11.13 21.12
C GLU A 153 -4.71 10.43 20.55
N GLU A 154 -3.67 10.30 21.36
CA GLU A 154 -2.48 9.57 20.98
C GLU A 154 -2.79 8.08 20.85
N LEU A 155 -2.48 7.54 19.68
CA LEU A 155 -2.62 6.12 19.39
C LEU A 155 -1.25 5.44 19.43
N THR A 156 -1.09 4.43 20.28
CA THR A 156 0.11 3.59 20.28
C THR A 156 -0.12 2.37 19.39
N VAL A 157 0.73 2.19 18.40
CA VAL A 157 0.67 1.04 17.48
C VAL A 157 1.03 -0.24 18.24
N PRO A 158 0.13 -1.24 18.31
CA PRO A 158 0.42 -2.49 19.00
C PRO A 158 1.60 -3.24 18.40
N ALA A 159 2.21 -4.12 19.20
CA ALA A 159 3.18 -5.08 18.70
C ALA A 159 2.56 -5.90 17.54
N ASP A 160 3.36 -6.24 16.53
CA ASP A 160 2.93 -6.98 15.33
C ASP A 160 1.83 -6.29 14.49
N SER A 161 1.63 -4.98 14.66
CA SER A 161 0.64 -4.20 13.92
C SER A 161 1.26 -2.97 13.28
N TYR A 162 0.57 -2.45 12.27
CA TYR A 162 0.97 -1.27 11.52
C TYR A 162 -0.18 -0.27 11.46
N PHE A 163 0.18 1.01 11.41
CA PHE A 163 -0.75 2.09 11.10
C PHE A 163 -0.53 2.51 9.66
N VAL A 164 -1.55 2.40 8.83
CA VAL A 164 -1.46 2.66 7.39
C VAL A 164 -2.40 3.78 6.98
N MET A 165 -1.99 4.58 6.00
CA MET A 165 -2.78 5.67 5.46
C MET A 165 -2.77 5.68 3.93
N GLY A 166 -3.81 6.28 3.33
CA GLY A 166 -3.80 6.64 1.93
C GLY A 166 -3.09 7.97 1.70
N ASP A 167 -2.51 8.15 0.53
CA ASP A 167 -1.87 9.39 0.13
C ASP A 167 -2.92 10.46 -0.20
N PHE A 168 -4.13 10.07 -0.63
CA PHE A 168 -5.30 10.94 -0.70
C PHE A 168 -5.96 11.02 0.69
N ARG A 169 -5.43 11.88 1.53
CA ARG A 169 -5.66 11.92 2.98
C ARG A 169 -7.14 11.94 3.39
N ASN A 170 -7.98 12.70 2.76
CA ASN A 170 -9.40 12.79 3.12
C ASN A 170 -10.35 12.05 2.17
N ASN A 171 -9.79 11.23 1.26
CA ASN A 171 -10.54 10.31 0.40
C ASN A 171 -9.98 8.89 0.51
N SER A 172 -9.63 8.48 1.71
CA SER A 172 -9.06 7.15 1.99
C SER A 172 -9.72 6.55 3.22
N GLU A 173 -10.23 5.34 3.07
CA GLU A 173 -10.57 4.47 4.18
C GLU A 173 -9.29 3.72 4.60
N ASP A 174 -8.74 4.07 5.77
CA ASP A 174 -7.46 3.56 6.27
C ASP A 174 -7.48 3.39 7.80
N SER A 175 -6.32 3.27 8.44
CA SER A 175 -6.22 3.00 9.87
C SER A 175 -6.92 4.03 10.76
N ARG A 176 -7.20 5.21 10.26
CA ARG A 176 -8.03 6.21 10.98
C ARG A 176 -9.48 5.75 11.14
N PHE A 177 -9.93 4.80 10.32
CA PHE A 177 -11.31 4.29 10.29
C PHE A 177 -11.40 2.85 10.81
N PHE A 178 -10.54 1.94 10.32
CA PHE A 178 -10.59 0.53 10.67
C PHE A 178 -9.56 0.11 11.73
N GLY A 179 -8.72 1.05 12.21
CA GLY A 179 -7.71 0.78 13.23
C GLY A 179 -6.44 0.14 12.69
N PHE A 180 -5.70 -0.51 13.57
CA PHE A 180 -4.40 -1.09 13.25
C PHE A 180 -4.53 -2.36 12.40
N VAL A 181 -3.54 -2.58 11.53
CA VAL A 181 -3.45 -3.77 10.66
C VAL A 181 -2.40 -4.71 11.22
N ASN A 182 -2.82 -5.91 11.63
CA ASN A 182 -1.88 -6.94 12.06
C ASN A 182 -0.98 -7.38 10.89
N LYS A 183 0.28 -7.72 11.18
CA LYS A 183 1.26 -8.17 10.19
C LYS A 183 0.77 -9.32 9.31
N ASP A 184 -0.06 -10.22 9.87
CA ASP A 184 -0.58 -11.38 9.14
C ASP A 184 -1.61 -11.00 8.07
N ARG A 185 -2.17 -9.79 8.15
CA ARG A 185 -3.09 -9.24 7.16
C ARG A 185 -2.41 -8.47 6.02
N LEU A 186 -1.09 -8.30 6.10
CA LEU A 186 -0.30 -7.75 5.00
C LEU A 186 -0.10 -8.82 3.93
N ILE A 187 -0.33 -8.50 2.67
CA ILE A 187 -0.21 -9.46 1.55
C ILE A 187 1.17 -9.37 0.91
N GLY A 188 1.63 -8.14 0.62
CA GLY A 188 2.91 -7.92 -0.02
C GLY A 188 3.29 -6.45 -0.08
N LYS A 189 4.53 -6.17 -0.45
CA LYS A 189 5.05 -4.83 -0.70
C LYS A 189 4.88 -4.49 -2.16
N VAL A 190 4.31 -3.33 -2.45
CA VAL A 190 4.26 -2.77 -3.81
C VAL A 190 5.65 -2.25 -4.16
N THR A 191 6.21 -2.74 -5.26
CA THR A 191 7.57 -2.38 -5.67
C THR A 191 7.60 -1.45 -6.87
N ARG A 192 6.62 -1.57 -7.76
CA ARG A 192 6.54 -0.78 -9.00
C ARG A 192 5.11 -0.64 -9.49
N ILE A 193 4.89 0.41 -10.29
CA ILE A 193 3.74 0.50 -11.19
C ILE A 193 4.16 -0.11 -12.53
N ALA A 194 3.54 -1.23 -12.91
CA ALA A 194 3.85 -1.93 -14.16
C ALA A 194 3.25 -1.22 -15.38
N VAL A 195 2.00 -0.77 -15.23
CA VAL A 195 1.27 -0.04 -16.26
C VAL A 195 0.52 1.10 -15.58
N SER A 196 0.62 2.31 -16.11
CA SER A 196 -0.18 3.45 -15.66
C SER A 196 -1.10 3.93 -16.76
N VAL A 197 -2.36 4.19 -16.42
CA VAL A 197 -3.38 4.74 -17.33
C VAL A 197 -3.67 6.21 -17.00
N ALA A 198 -3.04 6.78 -15.99
CA ALA A 198 -3.26 8.16 -15.59
C ALA A 198 -2.79 9.13 -16.70
N ALA A 199 -3.71 9.93 -17.21
CA ALA A 199 -3.44 10.90 -18.26
C ALA A 199 -2.38 11.96 -17.88
N GLU A 200 -2.22 12.23 -16.59
CA GLU A 200 -1.21 13.15 -16.05
C GLU A 200 0.22 12.57 -16.09
N ARG A 201 0.37 11.24 -16.17
CA ARG A 201 1.65 10.60 -16.37
C ARG A 201 1.87 10.43 -17.87
N LYS A 202 2.86 11.14 -18.42
CA LYS A 202 3.28 10.92 -19.80
C LYS A 202 3.73 9.47 -19.99
N TRP A 203 2.88 8.68 -20.58
CA TRP A 203 2.96 7.25 -20.87
C TRP A 203 4.30 6.74 -21.39
N LEU A 204 5.02 7.58 -22.11
CA LEU A 204 6.17 7.22 -22.92
C LEU A 204 7.51 7.39 -22.21
N SER A 205 7.55 7.88 -20.99
CA SER A 205 8.81 8.22 -20.32
C SER A 205 9.16 7.40 -19.07
N ALA A 206 8.29 6.52 -18.59
CA ALA A 206 8.58 5.72 -17.42
C ALA A 206 8.13 4.25 -17.56
N PRO A 207 8.91 3.39 -18.23
CA PRO A 207 8.72 1.97 -18.07
C PRO A 207 9.00 1.60 -16.62
N MET A 208 8.00 1.04 -15.93
CA MET A 208 8.08 0.54 -14.55
C MET A 208 8.66 1.54 -13.54
N GLN A 209 7.84 2.52 -13.15
CA GLN A 209 8.23 3.46 -12.09
C GLN A 209 8.44 2.72 -10.77
N LYS A 210 9.66 2.81 -10.22
CA LYS A 210 9.97 2.30 -8.89
C LYS A 210 9.30 3.21 -7.85
N LEU A 211 8.67 2.61 -6.87
CA LEU A 211 8.09 3.29 -5.71
C LEU A 211 9.10 3.13 -4.57
N ASP A 212 9.90 4.17 -4.39
CA ASP A 212 10.86 4.27 -3.28
C ASP A 212 10.20 4.90 -2.08
#